data_52aa675d8aba90b83fd9334afb1b803f
#
_entry.id   52aa675d8aba90b83fd9334afb1b803f
#
_cell.length_a   1.000
_cell.length_b   1.000
_cell.length_c   1.000
_cell.angle_alpha   90.00
_cell.angle_beta   90.00
_cell.angle_gamma   90.00
#
_symmetry.space_group_name_H-M   'P 1'
#
loop_
_entity.id
_entity.type
_entity.pdbx_description
1 polymer ?
#
loop_
_entity_poly.entity_id
_entity_poly.type
_entity_poly.pdbx_seq_one_letter_code
_entity_poly.pdbx_strand_id
1 'polypeptide(L)'
;MNLKNELNKANKIIEQQKITINNLQNQLNNLNNNINYNNIKSYQNIINQKEQELNKLKLELQNINTQSRQYIDINKIMTVNFISMDQRIHFAVPCIDTNTFAEVEEKLYKQYPECRETNNSFLANGQQVLRFKTIKQNNIGNGFPVTMILPN
;
A
#
# COMPACT_ATOMS: atom_id res chain seq x y z
N MET A 1 76.88 36.49 -7.11
CA MET A 1 75.82 35.50 -7.26
C MET A 1 74.97 35.84 -8.45
N ASN A 2 74.81 34.94 -9.40
CA ASN A 2 74.24 35.32 -10.71
C ASN A 2 72.69 35.12 -10.71
N LEU A 3 71.97 36.18 -10.48
CA LEU A 3 70.48 36.26 -10.43
C LEU A 3 69.82 35.53 -11.61
N LYS A 4 70.44 35.50 -12.77
CA LYS A 4 69.97 34.78 -13.96
C LYS A 4 69.89 33.29 -13.74
N ASN A 5 70.88 32.69 -12.98
CA ASN A 5 70.90 31.27 -12.70
C ASN A 5 69.82 30.87 -11.66
N GLU A 6 69.53 31.74 -10.71
CA GLU A 6 68.46 31.52 -9.73
C GLU A 6 67.08 31.62 -10.38
N LEU A 7 66.86 32.56 -11.28
CA LEU A 7 65.63 32.66 -12.05
C LEU A 7 65.42 31.44 -12.93
N ASN A 8 66.47 30.93 -13.58
CA ASN A 8 66.33 29.70 -14.40
C ASN A 8 66.01 28.45 -13.53
N LYS A 9 66.60 28.36 -12.33
CA LYS A 9 66.23 27.27 -11.40
C LYS A 9 64.81 27.38 -10.92
N ALA A 10 64.33 28.57 -10.57
CA ALA A 10 62.94 28.80 -10.14
C ALA A 10 61.96 28.47 -11.28
N ASN A 11 62.22 28.88 -12.49
CA ASN A 11 61.36 28.55 -13.64
C ASN A 11 61.32 27.03 -13.89
N LYS A 12 62.42 26.30 -13.74
CA LYS A 12 62.45 24.85 -13.87
C LYS A 12 61.63 24.17 -12.80
N ILE A 13 61.65 24.67 -11.58
CA ILE A 13 60.85 24.13 -10.46
C ILE A 13 59.36 24.40 -10.73
N ILE A 14 59.00 25.58 -11.20
CA ILE A 14 57.62 25.91 -11.57
C ILE A 14 57.09 25.00 -12.64
N GLU A 15 57.83 24.70 -13.69
CA GLU A 15 57.43 23.79 -14.73
C GLU A 15 57.24 22.34 -14.20
N GLN A 16 58.14 21.86 -13.34
CA GLN A 16 57.99 20.54 -12.69
C GLN A 16 56.74 20.51 -11.79
N GLN A 17 56.44 21.54 -11.05
CA GLN A 17 55.24 21.64 -10.22
C GLN A 17 53.97 21.64 -11.06
N LYS A 18 53.93 22.34 -12.19
CA LYS A 18 52.79 22.33 -13.14
C LYS A 18 52.51 20.92 -13.66
N ILE A 19 53.55 20.16 -14.05
CA ILE A 19 53.42 18.80 -14.51
C ILE A 19 52.84 17.93 -13.39
N THR A 20 53.31 18.09 -12.17
CA THR A 20 52.81 17.33 -11.01
C THR A 20 51.34 17.64 -10.71
N ILE A 21 50.95 18.93 -10.75
CA ILE A 21 49.56 19.34 -10.56
C ILE A 21 48.66 18.72 -11.62
N ASN A 22 49.04 18.79 -12.89
CA ASN A 22 48.24 18.18 -13.95
C ASN A 22 48.05 16.65 -13.78
N ASN A 23 49.11 15.96 -13.34
CA ASN A 23 49.02 14.53 -13.08
C ASN A 23 48.09 14.21 -11.90
N LEU A 24 48.16 14.98 -10.84
CA LEU A 24 47.26 14.83 -9.67
C LEU A 24 45.80 15.13 -10.05
N GLN A 25 45.53 16.14 -10.86
CA GLN A 25 44.19 16.46 -11.38
C GLN A 25 43.63 15.29 -12.20
N ASN A 26 44.43 14.69 -13.07
CA ASN A 26 44.02 13.52 -13.87
C ASN A 26 43.72 12.31 -12.99
N GLN A 27 44.54 12.06 -11.95
CA GLN A 27 44.29 10.97 -10.99
C GLN A 27 43.00 11.22 -10.20
N LEU A 28 42.74 12.46 -9.76
CA LEU A 28 41.51 12.82 -9.05
C LEU A 28 40.27 12.61 -9.92
N ASN A 29 40.31 13.01 -11.19
CA ASN A 29 39.21 12.80 -12.14
C ASN A 29 38.91 11.30 -12.35
N ASN A 30 39.97 10.49 -12.52
CA ASN A 30 39.82 9.04 -12.65
C ASN A 30 39.22 8.39 -11.40
N LEU A 31 39.64 8.82 -10.21
CA LEU A 31 39.08 8.33 -8.94
C LEU A 31 37.59 8.70 -8.80
N ASN A 32 37.24 9.94 -9.10
CA ASN A 32 35.86 10.40 -9.04
C ASN A 32 34.94 9.61 -10.00
N ASN A 33 35.40 9.36 -11.22
CA ASN A 33 34.66 8.57 -12.20
C ASN A 33 34.48 7.13 -11.76
N ASN A 34 35.49 6.51 -11.17
CA ASN A 34 35.42 5.15 -10.64
C ASN A 34 34.46 5.03 -9.43
N ILE A 35 34.50 5.99 -8.51
CA ILE A 35 33.59 6.01 -7.34
C ILE A 35 32.13 6.14 -7.79
N ASN A 36 31.86 7.05 -8.72
CA ASN A 36 30.51 7.24 -9.28
C ASN A 36 30.01 5.97 -9.99
N TYR A 37 30.83 5.36 -10.82
CA TYR A 37 30.47 4.15 -11.55
C TYR A 37 30.14 2.98 -10.61
N ASN A 38 30.96 2.75 -9.58
CA ASN A 38 30.75 1.67 -8.62
C ASN A 38 29.49 1.89 -7.77
N ASN A 39 29.21 3.13 -7.38
CA ASN A 39 28.01 3.48 -6.66
C ASN A 39 26.76 3.27 -7.52
N ILE A 40 26.74 3.73 -8.76
CA ILE A 40 25.64 3.53 -9.71
C ILE A 40 25.40 2.03 -9.93
N LYS A 41 26.45 1.25 -10.15
CA LYS A 41 26.34 -0.22 -10.33
C LYS A 41 25.76 -0.90 -9.09
N SER A 42 26.17 -0.47 -7.90
CA SER A 42 25.64 -1.00 -6.63
C SER A 42 24.16 -0.70 -6.48
N TYR A 43 23.72 0.54 -6.73
CA TYR A 43 22.32 0.91 -6.68
C TYR A 43 21.47 0.17 -7.72
N GLN A 44 22.02 -0.01 -8.94
CA GLN A 44 21.33 -0.79 -9.97
C GLN A 44 21.08 -2.24 -9.55
N ASN A 45 22.05 -2.87 -8.89
CA ASN A 45 21.89 -4.23 -8.35
C ASN A 45 20.78 -4.27 -7.26
N ILE A 46 20.75 -3.28 -6.37
CA ILE A 46 19.72 -3.18 -5.32
C ILE A 46 18.34 -3.00 -5.94
N ILE A 47 18.21 -2.14 -6.95
CA ILE A 47 16.95 -1.92 -7.68
C ILE A 47 16.47 -3.24 -8.30
N ASN A 48 17.35 -3.94 -9.02
CA ASN A 48 17.00 -5.21 -9.66
C ASN A 48 16.52 -6.27 -8.64
N GLN A 49 17.16 -6.35 -7.48
CA GLN A 49 16.74 -7.24 -6.39
C GLN A 49 15.35 -6.86 -5.87
N LYS A 50 15.11 -5.57 -5.64
CA LYS A 50 13.81 -5.09 -5.15
C LYS A 50 12.69 -5.30 -6.14
N GLU A 51 12.95 -5.16 -7.44
CA GLU A 51 11.99 -5.47 -8.49
C GLU A 51 11.62 -6.96 -8.52
N GLN A 52 12.60 -7.85 -8.31
CA GLN A 52 12.34 -9.30 -8.22
C GLN A 52 11.49 -9.64 -6.99
N GLU A 53 11.80 -9.07 -5.82
CA GLU A 53 11.00 -9.25 -4.60
C GLU A 53 9.56 -8.74 -4.81
N LEU A 54 9.40 -7.57 -5.42
CA LEU A 54 8.09 -6.98 -5.72
C LEU A 54 7.26 -7.88 -6.65
N ASN A 55 7.87 -8.43 -7.69
CA ASN A 55 7.19 -9.33 -8.61
C ASN A 55 6.77 -10.64 -7.94
N LYS A 56 7.60 -11.18 -7.05
CA LYS A 56 7.25 -12.36 -6.24
C LYS A 56 6.04 -12.09 -5.35
N LEU A 57 6.04 -10.97 -4.62
CA LEU A 57 4.92 -10.58 -3.75
C LEU A 57 3.62 -10.35 -4.53
N LYS A 58 3.70 -9.76 -5.73
CA LYS A 58 2.53 -9.60 -6.61
C LYS A 58 1.93 -10.95 -7.01
N LEU A 59 2.77 -11.93 -7.33
CA LEU A 59 2.33 -13.27 -7.69
C LEU A 59 1.67 -13.99 -6.51
N GLU A 60 2.24 -13.89 -5.33
CA GLU A 60 1.67 -14.43 -4.09
C GLU A 60 0.31 -13.80 -3.77
N LEU A 61 0.20 -12.48 -3.92
CA LEU A 61 -1.07 -11.76 -3.72
C LEU A 61 -2.15 -12.22 -4.72
N GLN A 62 -1.79 -12.42 -6.00
CA GLN A 62 -2.70 -12.95 -7.00
C GLN A 62 -3.18 -14.37 -6.65
N ASN A 63 -2.28 -15.23 -6.19
CA ASN A 63 -2.61 -16.58 -5.78
C ASN A 63 -3.58 -16.59 -4.58
N ILE A 64 -3.33 -15.76 -3.57
CA ILE A 64 -4.22 -15.61 -2.40
C ILE A 64 -5.60 -15.13 -2.85
N ASN A 65 -5.67 -14.12 -3.72
CA ASN A 65 -6.94 -13.62 -4.24
C ASN A 65 -7.70 -14.65 -5.07
N THR A 66 -7.00 -15.49 -5.81
CA THR A 66 -7.61 -16.56 -6.60
C THR A 66 -8.15 -17.68 -5.70
N GLN A 67 -7.38 -18.08 -4.69
CA GLN A 67 -7.80 -19.07 -3.71
C GLN A 67 -9.00 -18.58 -2.87
N SER A 68 -9.00 -17.32 -2.43
CA SER A 68 -10.12 -16.77 -1.67
C SER A 68 -11.42 -16.70 -2.49
N ARG A 69 -11.34 -16.50 -3.80
CA ARG A 69 -12.50 -16.54 -4.70
C ARG A 69 -13.04 -17.96 -4.93
N GLN A 70 -12.18 -19.00 -4.88
CA GLN A 70 -12.60 -20.38 -5.05
C GLN A 70 -13.32 -20.94 -3.81
N TYR A 71 -13.15 -20.32 -2.63
CA TYR A 71 -13.78 -20.77 -1.37
C TYR A 71 -15.13 -20.12 -1.06
N ILE A 72 -15.69 -19.29 -1.92
CA ILE A 72 -17.08 -18.85 -1.76
C ILE A 72 -17.98 -20.02 -2.19
N ASP A 73 -18.35 -20.84 -1.22
CA ASP A 73 -19.38 -21.84 -1.42
C ASP A 73 -20.70 -21.13 -1.74
N ILE A 74 -21.12 -21.20 -3.00
CA ILE A 74 -22.33 -20.54 -3.52
C ILE A 74 -23.56 -20.95 -2.68
N ASN A 75 -23.55 -22.15 -2.11
CA ASN A 75 -24.62 -22.66 -1.26
C ASN A 75 -24.70 -21.97 0.11
N LYS A 76 -23.66 -21.22 0.48
CA LYS A 76 -23.62 -20.43 1.73
C LYS A 76 -23.93 -18.95 1.52
N ILE A 77 -24.17 -18.53 0.27
CA ILE A 77 -24.59 -17.16 0.02
C ILE A 77 -25.99 -16.96 0.57
N MET A 78 -26.13 -15.98 1.42
CA MET A 78 -27.38 -15.54 2.01
C MET A 78 -27.60 -14.06 1.76
N THR A 79 -28.77 -13.57 2.06
CA THR A 79 -29.13 -12.17 1.90
C THR A 79 -29.57 -11.59 3.23
N VAL A 80 -29.09 -10.42 3.58
CA VAL A 80 -29.59 -9.59 4.69
C VAL A 80 -30.40 -8.45 4.12
N ASN A 81 -31.65 -8.30 4.55
CA ASN A 81 -32.54 -7.24 4.08
C ASN A 81 -32.54 -6.07 5.07
N PHE A 82 -31.95 -4.95 4.69
CA PHE A 82 -32.00 -3.73 5.47
C PHE A 82 -33.29 -2.95 5.19
N ILE A 83 -33.98 -2.56 6.26
CA ILE A 83 -35.20 -1.76 6.19
C ILE A 83 -35.07 -0.62 7.21
N SER A 84 -35.17 0.64 6.75
CA SER A 84 -35.25 1.79 7.68
C SER A 84 -36.64 1.89 8.31
N MET A 85 -36.71 2.45 9.52
CA MET A 85 -38.02 2.64 10.22
C MET A 85 -39.00 3.49 9.42
N ASP A 86 -38.49 4.46 8.64
CA ASP A 86 -39.30 5.32 7.76
C ASP A 86 -39.62 4.68 6.39
N GLN A 87 -39.18 3.42 6.17
CA GLN A 87 -39.32 2.63 4.94
C GLN A 87 -38.72 3.27 3.68
N ARG A 88 -37.83 4.26 3.82
CA ARG A 88 -37.13 4.87 2.68
C ARG A 88 -35.98 3.99 2.15
N ILE A 89 -35.42 3.16 3.02
CA ILE A 89 -34.38 2.22 2.65
C ILE A 89 -34.96 0.81 2.73
N HIS A 90 -34.88 0.12 1.59
CA HIS A 90 -35.20 -1.30 1.47
C HIS A 90 -34.13 -1.90 0.56
N PHE A 91 -33.10 -2.51 1.16
CA PHE A 91 -31.93 -2.95 0.41
C PHE A 91 -31.44 -4.33 0.85
N ALA A 92 -31.33 -5.22 -0.11
CA ALA A 92 -30.88 -6.60 0.08
C ALA A 92 -29.36 -6.71 -0.18
N VAL A 93 -28.61 -7.15 0.82
CA VAL A 93 -27.17 -7.29 0.73
C VAL A 93 -26.76 -8.75 0.70
N PRO A 94 -26.12 -9.24 -0.37
CA PRO A 94 -25.58 -10.58 -0.41
C PRO A 94 -24.35 -10.69 0.49
N CYS A 95 -24.31 -11.76 1.30
CA CYS A 95 -23.23 -12.06 2.24
C CYS A 95 -23.14 -13.56 2.48
N ILE A 96 -22.21 -13.98 3.31
CA ILE A 96 -22.13 -15.32 3.88
C ILE A 96 -22.31 -15.24 5.41
N ASP A 97 -22.68 -16.32 6.03
CA ASP A 97 -22.99 -16.39 7.46
C ASP A 97 -21.80 -16.05 8.38
N THR A 98 -20.57 -16.22 7.85
CA THR A 98 -19.31 -15.90 8.52
C THR A 98 -18.85 -14.44 8.35
N ASN A 99 -19.47 -13.65 7.46
CA ASN A 99 -19.19 -12.21 7.41
C ASN A 99 -19.56 -11.56 8.75
N THR A 100 -18.75 -10.62 9.21
CA THR A 100 -19.14 -9.72 10.31
C THR A 100 -20.26 -8.80 9.86
N PHE A 101 -21.09 -8.37 10.81
CA PHE A 101 -22.14 -7.42 10.46
C PHE A 101 -21.58 -6.10 9.92
N ALA A 102 -20.43 -5.65 10.44
CA ALA A 102 -19.74 -4.46 9.93
C ALA A 102 -19.37 -4.55 8.44
N GLU A 103 -18.92 -5.72 7.97
CA GLU A 103 -18.64 -5.94 6.54
C GLU A 103 -19.90 -5.85 5.67
N VAL A 104 -21.01 -6.31 6.19
CA VAL A 104 -22.31 -6.27 5.48
C VAL A 104 -22.89 -4.85 5.52
N GLU A 105 -22.80 -4.17 6.64
CA GLU A 105 -23.16 -2.76 6.83
C GLU A 105 -22.38 -1.84 5.89
N GLU A 106 -21.10 -2.11 5.67
CA GLU A 106 -20.27 -1.35 4.74
C GLU A 106 -20.79 -1.43 3.29
N LYS A 107 -21.38 -2.55 2.90
CA LYS A 107 -22.04 -2.67 1.58
C LYS A 107 -23.32 -1.84 1.49
N LEU A 108 -24.07 -1.72 2.59
CA LEU A 108 -25.21 -0.80 2.67
C LEU A 108 -24.76 0.65 2.49
N TYR A 109 -23.70 1.07 3.17
CA TYR A 109 -23.17 2.44 3.10
C TYR A 109 -22.55 2.80 1.75
N LYS A 110 -22.12 1.82 0.97
CA LYS A 110 -21.72 2.07 -0.43
C LYS A 110 -22.90 2.48 -1.30
N GLN A 111 -24.10 1.96 -1.01
CA GLN A 111 -25.34 2.30 -1.74
C GLN A 111 -26.02 3.55 -1.19
N TYR A 112 -25.93 3.77 0.13
CA TYR A 112 -26.52 4.89 0.87
C TYR A 112 -25.46 5.60 1.70
N PRO A 113 -24.55 6.39 1.05
CA PRO A 113 -23.42 7.04 1.73
C PRO A 113 -23.83 7.99 2.85
N GLU A 114 -25.03 8.61 2.73
CA GLU A 114 -25.60 9.52 3.72
C GLU A 114 -25.85 8.85 5.07
N CYS A 115 -26.04 7.52 5.08
CA CYS A 115 -26.25 6.77 6.32
C CYS A 115 -24.95 6.49 7.09
N ARG A 116 -23.79 6.70 6.48
CA ARG A 116 -22.48 6.47 7.13
C ARG A 116 -22.20 7.47 8.23
N GLU A 117 -22.56 8.72 8.01
CA GLU A 117 -22.32 9.84 8.94
C GLU A 117 -23.27 9.82 10.14
N THR A 118 -24.30 8.98 10.11
CA THR A 118 -25.31 8.88 11.14
C THR A 118 -24.96 7.74 12.13
N ASN A 119 -25.22 7.97 13.43
CA ASN A 119 -24.97 6.96 14.47
C ASN A 119 -26.10 5.91 14.49
N ASN A 120 -26.20 5.14 13.42
CA ASN A 120 -27.25 4.15 13.22
C ASN A 120 -27.13 2.97 14.19
N SER A 121 -28.25 2.49 14.68
CA SER A 121 -28.37 1.20 15.33
C SER A 121 -29.21 0.23 14.50
N PHE A 122 -28.98 -1.07 14.68
CA PHE A 122 -29.64 -2.11 13.91
C PHE A 122 -30.30 -3.12 14.85
N LEU A 123 -31.51 -3.53 14.49
CA LEU A 123 -32.25 -4.58 15.20
C LEU A 123 -32.53 -5.74 14.25
N ALA A 124 -32.29 -6.95 14.73
CA ALA A 124 -32.72 -8.20 14.10
C ALA A 124 -33.42 -9.06 15.12
N ASN A 125 -34.59 -9.60 14.80
CA ASN A 125 -35.39 -10.40 15.75
C ASN A 125 -35.68 -9.67 17.10
N GLY A 126 -35.82 -8.35 17.07
CA GLY A 126 -36.03 -7.56 18.27
C GLY A 126 -34.79 -7.37 19.16
N GLN A 127 -33.63 -7.87 18.75
CA GLN A 127 -32.37 -7.71 19.45
C GLN A 127 -31.41 -6.79 18.71
N GLN A 128 -30.62 -6.04 19.48
CA GLN A 128 -29.59 -5.20 18.90
C GLN A 128 -28.51 -6.02 18.21
N VAL A 129 -28.19 -5.68 16.99
CA VAL A 129 -27.13 -6.29 16.22
C VAL A 129 -25.76 -5.74 16.64
N LEU A 130 -24.83 -6.63 16.88
CA LEU A 130 -23.46 -6.29 17.25
C LEU A 130 -22.54 -6.34 16.05
N ARG A 131 -21.94 -5.21 15.68
CA ARG A 131 -21.13 -5.02 14.46
C ARG A 131 -19.94 -5.97 14.36
N PHE A 132 -19.29 -6.26 15.49
CA PHE A 132 -18.12 -7.15 15.56
C PHE A 132 -18.46 -8.65 15.50
N LYS A 133 -19.73 -9.01 15.65
CA LYS A 133 -20.20 -10.40 15.51
C LYS A 133 -20.53 -10.74 14.07
N THR A 134 -20.40 -12.02 13.73
CA THR A 134 -20.81 -12.51 12.42
C THR A 134 -22.33 -12.49 12.25
N ILE A 135 -22.81 -12.62 11.01
CA ILE A 135 -24.23 -12.72 10.69
C ILE A 135 -24.85 -13.88 11.48
N LYS A 136 -24.18 -15.05 11.47
CA LYS A 136 -24.58 -16.22 12.24
C LYS A 136 -24.64 -15.97 13.74
N GLN A 137 -23.63 -15.29 14.33
CA GLN A 137 -23.57 -14.98 15.76
C GLN A 137 -24.62 -13.93 16.19
N ASN A 138 -25.13 -13.13 15.26
CA ASN A 138 -26.25 -12.23 15.45
C ASN A 138 -27.62 -12.92 15.20
N ASN A 139 -27.64 -14.22 14.93
CA ASN A 139 -28.86 -14.99 14.62
C ASN A 139 -29.66 -14.42 13.43
N ILE A 140 -28.97 -13.87 12.45
CA ILE A 140 -29.58 -13.34 11.23
C ILE A 140 -29.62 -14.45 10.20
N GLY A 141 -30.81 -14.89 9.82
CA GLY A 141 -31.05 -15.90 8.80
C GLY A 141 -31.08 -15.32 7.38
N ASN A 142 -31.14 -16.24 6.37
CA ASN A 142 -31.23 -15.83 4.97
C ASN A 142 -32.55 -15.10 4.70
N GLY A 143 -32.45 -13.92 4.08
CA GLY A 143 -33.61 -13.07 3.77
C GLY A 143 -34.23 -12.35 4.99
N PHE A 144 -33.59 -12.46 6.15
CA PHE A 144 -34.12 -11.86 7.37
C PHE A 144 -34.08 -10.32 7.34
N PRO A 145 -35.15 -9.64 7.80
CA PRO A 145 -35.13 -8.19 7.88
C PRO A 145 -34.27 -7.71 9.06
N VAL A 146 -33.44 -6.74 8.78
CA VAL A 146 -32.68 -5.97 9.76
C VAL A 146 -33.18 -4.54 9.74
N THR A 147 -33.79 -4.11 10.81
CA THR A 147 -34.33 -2.76 10.94
C THR A 147 -33.22 -1.77 11.31
N MET A 148 -33.03 -0.76 10.47
CA MET A 148 -32.11 0.34 10.74
C MET A 148 -32.88 1.46 11.45
N ILE A 149 -32.37 1.84 12.62
CA ILE A 149 -32.88 2.95 13.41
C ILE A 149 -31.94 4.12 13.18
N LEU A 150 -32.48 5.17 12.58
CA LEU A 150 -31.79 6.45 12.41
C LEU A 150 -31.89 7.23 13.73
N PRO A 151 -30.83 7.92 14.18
CA PRO A 151 -30.93 8.81 15.31
C PRO A 151 -31.85 10.00 14.94
N ASN A 152 -32.66 10.43 15.91
CA ASN A 152 -33.47 11.62 15.80
C ASN A 152 -32.61 12.87 15.74
#